data_241474b4b53d34b543088832059e5c75
#
_entry.id   241474b4b53d34b543088832059e5c75
#
_cell.length_a   1.000
_cell.length_b   1.000
_cell.length_c   1.000
_cell.angle_alpha   90.00
_cell.angle_beta   90.00
_cell.angle_gamma   90.00
#
_symmetry.space_group_name_H-M   'P 1'
#
loop_
_entity.id
_entity.type
_entity.pdbx_description
1 polymer ?
#
loop_
_entity_poly.entity_id
_entity_poly.type
_entity_poly.pdbx_seq_one_letter_code
_entity_poly.pdbx_strand_id
1 'polypeptide(L)'
;MRQATFLALMFLMLPLSGCFSPASTADGDSDDAYYPNIYDRHNLDWNWDGTYAMVLEPGPFEALEVQEATITVDTTGVWGGGPNSADVHLSYWLPSNTQAGEKVPVIAVVSPYFSYGQPGDESNPTNIVAAGRGEFIYDNFVPHGYALAQVAVFATEESTGCFDYRGDGEGLGIHSAVEWLGDQNWSNGNVAIYGKSYEGATAWEAAAQGSDHLKTIVPISGTTALAPLLYKNGSAEARSQIMHSNYGSSILDYDDDDLDNLCSDVVEGFLAGPTRYGLGELDPYMDNYYDERSHIDKALGKYNGSIYWVQGMQDWNVDPHQVFGGPPGTNWYQAYIDAGYEVAGMLGQWEHNYPDQWTKHNNQASGYGGEAIHNMTRWDWGQDLFEWMEYYLKGVGPKPTLHAQIQRNDGEWRIEETWPPLDADRVPLDLSLIHISEPT
;
A
#
# COMPACT_ATOMS: atom_id res chain seq x y z
N MET A 1 -29.32 5.71 -25.02
CA MET A 1 -28.61 6.47 -26.06
C MET A 1 -27.58 7.46 -25.54
N ARG A 2 -27.60 7.89 -24.24
CA ARG A 2 -26.56 8.74 -23.64
C ARG A 2 -25.38 7.95 -23.08
N GLN A 3 -25.58 6.71 -22.65
CA GLN A 3 -24.51 5.83 -22.14
C GLN A 3 -23.54 5.34 -23.24
N ALA A 4 -24.06 5.03 -24.44
CA ALA A 4 -23.22 4.54 -25.54
C ALA A 4 -22.20 5.61 -26.06
N THR A 5 -22.48 6.90 -25.85
CA THR A 5 -21.59 7.98 -26.33
C THR A 5 -20.42 8.20 -25.36
N PHE A 6 -20.59 7.87 -24.09
CA PHE A 6 -19.53 8.00 -23.08
C PHE A 6 -18.48 6.88 -23.21
N LEU A 7 -18.94 5.65 -23.46
CA LEU A 7 -18.02 4.52 -23.72
C LEU A 7 -17.21 4.73 -25.00
N ALA A 8 -17.79 5.33 -26.05
CA ALA A 8 -17.07 5.58 -27.31
C ALA A 8 -15.94 6.60 -27.18
N LEU A 9 -16.01 7.54 -26.22
CA LEU A 9 -14.90 8.47 -25.94
C LEU A 9 -13.76 7.81 -25.14
N MET A 10 -14.05 6.84 -24.28
CA MET A 10 -13.04 6.07 -23.55
C MET A 10 -12.22 5.18 -24.50
N PHE A 11 -12.87 4.54 -25.49
CA PHE A 11 -12.18 3.66 -26.44
C PHE A 11 -11.30 4.39 -27.46
N LEU A 12 -11.47 5.67 -27.68
CA LEU A 12 -10.64 6.46 -28.60
C LEU A 12 -9.29 6.87 -28.00
N MET A 13 -9.08 6.70 -26.69
CA MET A 13 -7.80 6.98 -26.00
C MET A 13 -6.90 5.76 -25.81
N LEU A 14 -7.37 4.56 -26.17
CA LEU A 14 -6.63 3.30 -25.99
C LEU A 14 -5.38 3.06 -26.86
N PRO A 15 -5.10 3.79 -27.97
CA PRO A 15 -3.87 3.55 -28.73
C PRO A 15 -2.59 4.17 -28.14
N LEU A 16 -2.67 4.92 -27.04
CA LEU A 16 -1.49 5.61 -26.48
C LEU A 16 -0.77 4.84 -25.37
N SER A 17 -1.36 3.75 -24.86
CA SER A 17 -0.73 2.92 -23.81
C SER A 17 0.33 1.94 -24.32
N GLY A 18 0.54 1.86 -25.61
CA GLY A 18 1.52 0.95 -26.25
C GLY A 18 2.94 1.50 -26.41
N CYS A 19 3.26 2.70 -25.95
CA CYS A 19 4.51 3.39 -26.28
C CYS A 19 5.48 3.65 -25.13
N PHE A 20 5.37 2.94 -24.01
CA PHE A 20 6.39 3.07 -22.95
C PHE A 20 6.93 1.71 -22.52
N SER A 21 7.60 1.04 -23.45
CA SER A 21 8.66 0.11 -23.10
C SER A 21 9.96 0.73 -23.60
N PRO A 22 10.81 1.27 -22.75
CA PRO A 22 12.16 1.58 -23.17
C PRO A 22 12.90 0.26 -23.37
N ALA A 23 13.22 -0.07 -24.60
CA ALA A 23 14.24 -1.05 -24.88
C ALA A 23 15.57 -0.47 -24.43
N SER A 24 16.04 -0.82 -23.25
CA SER A 24 17.41 -0.55 -22.87
C SER A 24 18.24 -1.82 -23.07
N THR A 25 19.03 -1.81 -24.09
CA THR A 25 20.21 -2.65 -24.18
C THR A 25 21.36 -1.89 -23.53
N ALA A 26 21.66 -2.22 -22.29
CA ALA A 26 22.94 -1.90 -21.70
C ALA A 26 23.33 -3.11 -20.84
N ASP A 27 24.03 -4.04 -21.48
CA ASP A 27 24.83 -5.03 -20.78
C ASP A 27 26.01 -4.30 -20.16
N GLY A 28 25.92 -4.08 -18.88
CA GLY A 28 27.01 -3.63 -18.05
C GLY A 28 27.04 -4.55 -16.84
N ASP A 29 27.76 -5.65 -16.95
CA ASP A 29 28.22 -6.38 -15.78
C ASP A 29 29.07 -5.43 -14.95
N SER A 30 28.51 -4.90 -13.89
CA SER A 30 29.28 -4.41 -12.76
C SER A 30 29.01 -5.34 -11.60
N ASP A 31 29.92 -6.27 -11.38
CA ASP A 31 29.99 -7.18 -10.23
C ASP A 31 30.24 -6.44 -8.88
N ASP A 32 30.20 -5.14 -8.88
CA ASP A 32 30.33 -4.32 -7.69
C ASP A 32 28.96 -3.78 -7.26
N ALA A 33 28.07 -4.68 -6.82
CA ALA A 33 26.91 -4.26 -6.07
C ALA A 33 27.40 -3.67 -4.72
N TYR A 34 27.40 -2.35 -4.61
CA TYR A 34 27.60 -1.68 -3.36
C TYR A 34 26.39 -1.94 -2.47
N TYR A 35 26.62 -2.66 -1.39
CA TYR A 35 25.62 -2.86 -0.37
C TYR A 35 25.79 -1.74 0.68
N PRO A 36 24.92 -0.76 0.72
CA PRO A 36 24.93 0.19 1.82
C PRO A 36 24.39 -0.52 3.06
N ASN A 37 25.20 -1.33 3.68
CA ASN A 37 24.89 -1.83 5.01
C ASN A 37 25.11 -0.67 5.99
N ILE A 38 24.11 0.20 6.09
CA ILE A 38 24.13 1.41 6.91
C ILE A 38 24.27 1.06 8.38
N TYR A 39 23.73 -0.08 8.69
CA TYR A 39 23.76 -0.66 9.99
C TYR A 39 24.32 -2.06 9.81
N ASP A 40 25.57 -2.27 10.09
CA ASP A 40 26.14 -3.60 10.27
C ASP A 40 25.48 -4.26 11.49
N ARG A 41 24.14 -4.21 11.49
CA ARG A 41 23.31 -4.61 12.61
C ARG A 41 23.32 -6.11 12.80
N HIS A 42 23.48 -6.87 11.72
CA HIS A 42 23.01 -8.23 11.78
C HIS A 42 23.97 -9.28 11.25
N ASN A 43 25.11 -8.97 10.65
CA ASN A 43 26.01 -9.98 10.04
C ASN A 43 25.27 -11.03 9.21
N LEU A 44 24.22 -10.61 8.49
CA LEU A 44 23.37 -11.53 7.75
C LEU A 44 24.06 -11.95 6.47
N ASP A 45 24.06 -13.23 6.20
CA ASP A 45 24.39 -13.76 4.87
C ASP A 45 23.24 -13.40 3.91
N TRP A 46 23.48 -12.37 3.12
CA TRP A 46 22.55 -11.89 2.12
C TRP A 46 22.45 -12.90 0.97
N ASN A 47 21.35 -13.60 0.91
CA ASN A 47 21.09 -14.50 -0.21
C ASN A 47 20.30 -13.74 -1.29
N TRP A 48 21.03 -13.01 -2.13
CA TRP A 48 20.44 -12.24 -3.20
C TRP A 48 20.62 -12.93 -4.55
N ASP A 49 19.51 -13.26 -5.18
CA ASP A 49 19.45 -13.87 -6.52
C ASP A 49 19.11 -12.86 -7.64
N GLY A 50 19.06 -11.56 -7.31
CA GLY A 50 18.66 -10.50 -8.22
C GLY A 50 17.18 -10.14 -8.16
N THR A 51 16.37 -10.85 -7.38
CA THR A 51 14.93 -10.64 -7.24
C THR A 51 14.59 -10.03 -5.90
N TYR A 52 15.15 -10.60 -4.81
CA TYR A 52 14.95 -10.15 -3.44
C TYR A 52 16.28 -9.91 -2.76
N ALA A 53 16.30 -8.90 -1.94
CA ALA A 53 17.52 -8.52 -1.22
C ALA A 53 17.83 -9.46 -0.08
N MET A 54 16.81 -9.97 0.60
CA MET A 54 17.00 -10.77 1.80
C MET A 54 15.93 -11.85 1.97
N VAL A 55 16.40 -12.96 2.53
CA VAL A 55 15.57 -14.02 3.07
C VAL A 55 15.94 -14.19 4.54
N LEU A 56 14.96 -14.28 5.44
CA LEU A 56 15.23 -14.57 6.84
C LEU A 56 15.84 -15.97 6.99
N GLU A 57 16.64 -16.16 8.03
CA GLU A 57 17.08 -17.51 8.40
C GLU A 57 15.84 -18.42 8.51
N PRO A 58 15.93 -19.68 8.08
CA PRO A 58 14.80 -20.59 8.10
C PRO A 58 14.21 -20.71 9.51
N GLY A 59 12.91 -20.48 9.63
CA GLY A 59 12.17 -20.65 10.88
C GLY A 59 11.94 -22.13 11.21
N PRO A 60 11.60 -22.44 12.47
CA PRO A 60 11.43 -23.83 12.94
C PRO A 60 10.09 -24.46 12.53
N PHE A 61 9.14 -23.71 11.99
CA PHE A 61 7.79 -24.17 11.74
C PHE A 61 7.49 -24.33 10.26
N GLU A 62 6.73 -25.32 9.91
CA GLU A 62 6.18 -25.51 8.57
C GLU A 62 4.86 -24.77 8.46
N ALA A 63 4.54 -24.26 7.27
CA ALA A 63 3.22 -23.75 6.97
C ALA A 63 2.24 -24.92 6.81
N LEU A 64 1.07 -24.79 7.43
CA LEU A 64 -0.03 -25.75 7.24
C LEU A 64 -0.76 -25.45 5.92
N GLU A 65 -1.59 -26.42 5.51
CA GLU A 65 -2.52 -26.25 4.38
C GLU A 65 -3.33 -24.96 4.51
N VAL A 66 -3.58 -24.31 3.38
CA VAL A 66 -4.44 -23.11 3.32
C VAL A 66 -5.82 -23.40 3.92
N GLN A 67 -6.31 -22.45 4.65
CA GLN A 67 -7.69 -22.43 5.15
C GLN A 67 -8.40 -21.21 4.61
N GLU A 68 -9.70 -21.34 4.43
CA GLU A 68 -10.54 -20.27 3.91
C GLU A 68 -11.65 -19.96 4.90
N ALA A 69 -12.09 -18.71 4.91
CA ALA A 69 -13.23 -18.27 5.68
C ALA A 69 -14.00 -17.17 4.95
N THR A 70 -15.29 -17.17 5.23
CA THR A 70 -16.20 -16.13 4.75
C THR A 70 -16.84 -15.43 5.95
N ILE A 71 -16.77 -14.12 5.99
CA ILE A 71 -17.28 -13.29 7.07
C ILE A 71 -18.45 -12.48 6.53
N THR A 72 -19.66 -12.76 7.05
CA THR A 72 -20.82 -11.96 6.68
C THR A 72 -20.84 -10.65 7.46
N VAL A 73 -20.88 -9.54 6.74
CA VAL A 73 -20.84 -8.17 7.26
C VAL A 73 -22.20 -7.51 7.07
N ASP A 74 -22.70 -6.84 8.09
CA ASP A 74 -23.89 -5.98 7.97
C ASP A 74 -23.51 -4.66 7.31
N THR A 75 -23.97 -4.48 6.08
CA THR A 75 -23.70 -3.30 5.25
C THR A 75 -24.92 -2.39 5.16
N THR A 76 -25.89 -2.53 6.06
CA THR A 76 -27.11 -1.73 6.06
C THR A 76 -26.82 -0.23 6.12
N GLY A 77 -27.18 0.48 5.05
CA GLY A 77 -27.03 1.94 4.96
C GLY A 77 -25.62 2.41 4.64
N VAL A 78 -24.69 1.51 4.40
CA VAL A 78 -23.29 1.85 4.04
C VAL A 78 -23.24 2.30 2.58
N TRP A 79 -23.82 1.51 1.67
CA TRP A 79 -23.88 1.88 0.27
C TRP A 79 -25.25 2.43 -0.09
N GLY A 80 -25.30 3.53 -0.81
CA GLY A 80 -26.54 4.16 -1.25
C GLY A 80 -27.33 3.26 -2.20
N GLY A 81 -28.19 2.38 -1.64
CA GLY A 81 -29.01 1.42 -2.41
C GLY A 81 -28.34 0.08 -2.67
N GLY A 82 -27.17 -0.20 -2.06
CA GLY A 82 -26.50 -1.50 -2.10
C GLY A 82 -27.15 -2.57 -1.21
N PRO A 83 -26.58 -3.78 -1.17
CA PRO A 83 -27.05 -4.85 -0.32
C PRO A 83 -26.89 -4.51 1.17
N ASN A 84 -27.81 -5.00 2.00
CA ASN A 84 -27.75 -4.83 3.45
C ASN A 84 -26.80 -5.80 4.15
N SER A 85 -26.22 -6.73 3.40
CA SER A 85 -25.26 -7.71 3.90
C SER A 85 -24.37 -8.10 2.74
N ALA A 86 -23.09 -8.22 2.99
CA ALA A 86 -22.11 -8.70 2.05
C ALA A 86 -21.06 -9.57 2.77
N ASP A 87 -20.39 -10.42 2.00
CA ASP A 87 -19.42 -11.35 2.53
C ASP A 87 -18.00 -10.91 2.17
N VAL A 88 -17.09 -10.99 3.15
CA VAL A 88 -15.64 -10.85 2.96
C VAL A 88 -15.03 -12.24 2.97
N HIS A 89 -14.35 -12.59 1.91
CA HIS A 89 -13.59 -13.83 1.79
C HIS A 89 -12.13 -13.62 2.17
N LEU A 90 -11.56 -14.59 2.84
CA LEU A 90 -10.13 -14.61 3.17
C LEU A 90 -9.54 -16.02 3.15
N SER A 91 -8.30 -16.11 2.70
CA SER A 91 -7.45 -17.30 2.79
C SER A 91 -6.37 -17.07 3.83
N TYR A 92 -6.04 -18.09 4.64
CA TYR A 92 -5.01 -17.93 5.66
C TYR A 92 -4.19 -19.20 5.86
N TRP A 93 -2.95 -19.02 6.26
CA TRP A 93 -1.96 -20.05 6.51
C TRP A 93 -1.47 -19.97 7.94
N LEU A 94 -1.50 -21.07 8.64
CA LEU A 94 -1.03 -21.16 10.01
C LEU A 94 0.32 -21.88 10.08
N PRO A 95 1.21 -21.46 10.98
CA PRO A 95 2.41 -22.23 11.27
C PRO A 95 2.08 -23.50 12.08
N SER A 96 2.90 -24.54 11.94
CA SER A 96 2.65 -25.86 12.52
C SER A 96 2.61 -25.89 14.05
N ASN A 97 3.18 -24.91 14.75
CA ASN A 97 3.10 -24.82 16.21
C ASN A 97 1.66 -24.58 16.73
N THR A 98 0.76 -24.07 15.89
CA THR A 98 -0.67 -23.92 16.25
C THR A 98 -1.34 -25.26 16.51
N GLN A 99 -0.86 -26.36 15.90
CA GLN A 99 -1.34 -27.72 16.16
C GLN A 99 -1.02 -28.19 17.60
N ALA A 100 0.02 -27.62 18.22
CA ALA A 100 0.34 -27.84 19.62
C ALA A 100 -0.45 -26.94 20.58
N GLY A 101 -1.33 -26.10 20.05
CA GLY A 101 -2.17 -25.15 20.81
C GLY A 101 -1.50 -23.82 21.12
N GLU A 102 -0.38 -23.51 20.47
CA GLU A 102 0.22 -22.18 20.55
C GLU A 102 -0.64 -21.17 19.82
N LYS A 103 -0.70 -19.96 20.36
CA LYS A 103 -1.38 -18.83 19.74
C LYS A 103 -0.37 -17.94 19.05
N VAL A 104 -0.68 -17.55 17.81
CA VAL A 104 0.22 -16.79 16.96
C VAL A 104 -0.40 -15.46 16.52
N PRO A 105 0.41 -14.43 16.28
CA PRO A 105 -0.07 -13.20 15.68
C PRO A 105 -0.35 -13.37 14.20
N VAL A 106 -1.10 -12.42 13.63
CA VAL A 106 -1.48 -12.40 12.22
C VAL A 106 -0.82 -11.23 11.50
N ILE A 107 -0.29 -11.50 10.32
CA ILE A 107 0.05 -10.47 9.34
C ILE A 107 -0.96 -10.61 8.19
N ALA A 108 -1.79 -9.60 8.01
CA ALA A 108 -2.79 -9.56 6.96
C ALA A 108 -2.33 -8.68 5.79
N VAL A 109 -2.58 -9.16 4.58
CA VAL A 109 -2.53 -8.42 3.33
C VAL A 109 -3.96 -8.28 2.84
N VAL A 110 -4.42 -7.04 2.62
CA VAL A 110 -5.79 -6.76 2.20
C VAL A 110 -5.74 -6.14 0.81
N SER A 111 -6.38 -6.77 -0.16
CA SER A 111 -6.14 -6.44 -1.57
C SER A 111 -7.36 -6.72 -2.46
N PRO A 112 -7.53 -5.95 -3.55
CA PRO A 112 -8.42 -6.30 -4.65
C PRO A 112 -7.77 -7.16 -5.74
N TYR A 113 -6.48 -7.58 -5.58
CA TYR A 113 -5.68 -8.08 -6.70
C TYR A 113 -5.34 -9.56 -6.64
N PHE A 114 -5.92 -10.34 -5.76
CA PHE A 114 -5.53 -11.74 -5.60
C PHE A 114 -5.79 -12.60 -6.84
N SER A 115 -6.83 -12.33 -7.63
CA SER A 115 -7.09 -12.97 -8.94
C SER A 115 -6.41 -12.26 -10.12
N TYR A 116 -5.92 -11.04 -9.93
CA TYR A 116 -5.41 -10.24 -11.02
C TYR A 116 -4.14 -10.83 -11.66
N GLY A 117 -4.22 -11.13 -12.93
CA GLY A 117 -3.08 -11.60 -13.72
C GLY A 117 -2.79 -13.10 -13.64
N GLN A 118 -3.64 -13.87 -12.99
CA GLN A 118 -3.54 -15.33 -12.90
C GLN A 118 -4.79 -16.03 -13.48
N PRO A 119 -5.16 -15.83 -14.75
CA PRO A 119 -6.27 -16.58 -15.32
C PRO A 119 -5.87 -18.06 -15.38
N GLY A 120 -6.43 -18.87 -14.47
CA GLY A 120 -6.54 -20.30 -14.64
C GLY A 120 -5.30 -21.14 -14.37
N ASP A 121 -4.41 -20.76 -13.50
CA ASP A 121 -3.43 -21.71 -12.98
C ASP A 121 -4.02 -22.53 -11.82
N GLU A 122 -4.98 -23.39 -12.13
CA GLU A 122 -5.54 -24.37 -11.21
C GLU A 122 -4.48 -25.38 -10.71
N SER A 123 -3.25 -25.28 -11.19
CA SER A 123 -2.17 -26.24 -10.86
C SER A 123 -1.39 -25.88 -9.60
N ASN A 124 -1.57 -24.68 -9.05
CA ASN A 124 -0.93 -24.27 -7.80
C ASN A 124 -1.96 -24.02 -6.69
N PRO A 125 -2.29 -25.03 -5.89
CA PRO A 125 -3.24 -24.91 -4.77
C PRO A 125 -2.73 -24.02 -3.62
N THR A 126 -1.48 -23.56 -3.69
CA THR A 126 -0.89 -22.59 -2.77
C THR A 126 -0.80 -21.23 -3.42
N ASN A 127 -1.75 -20.87 -4.26
CA ASN A 127 -1.72 -19.63 -5.04
C ASN A 127 -1.73 -18.40 -4.14
N ILE A 128 -0.62 -18.25 -3.39
CA ILE A 128 -0.27 -17.01 -2.72
C ILE A 128 0.10 -16.07 -3.84
N VAL A 129 -0.91 -15.37 -4.32
CA VAL A 129 -0.72 -14.39 -5.38
C VAL A 129 0.33 -13.40 -4.91
N ALA A 130 1.22 -13.01 -5.80
CA ALA A 130 2.30 -12.07 -5.54
C ALA A 130 1.81 -10.65 -5.16
N ALA A 131 0.50 -10.40 -5.21
CA ALA A 131 -0.09 -9.16 -4.73
C ALA A 131 0.29 -8.91 -3.28
N GLY A 132 0.69 -7.69 -2.96
CA GLY A 132 1.09 -7.29 -1.63
C GLY A 132 2.21 -8.11 -1.01
N ARG A 133 2.97 -8.85 -1.79
CA ARG A 133 4.03 -9.74 -1.34
C ARG A 133 3.60 -10.76 -0.27
N GLY A 134 2.42 -11.32 -0.43
CA GLY A 134 1.96 -12.42 0.42
C GLY A 134 2.97 -13.57 0.48
N GLU A 135 3.59 -13.91 -0.66
CA GLU A 135 4.67 -14.90 -0.74
C GLU A 135 5.87 -14.55 0.16
N PHE A 136 6.26 -13.27 0.20
CA PHE A 136 7.34 -12.84 1.09
C PHE A 136 7.00 -13.07 2.58
N ILE A 137 5.78 -12.80 2.99
CA ILE A 137 5.33 -13.06 4.37
C ILE A 137 5.20 -14.57 4.61
N TYR A 138 4.68 -15.32 3.64
CA TYR A 138 4.56 -16.77 3.74
C TYR A 138 5.92 -17.44 3.95
N ASP A 139 6.90 -17.11 3.12
CA ASP A 139 8.22 -17.75 3.15
C ASP A 139 9.06 -17.33 4.36
N ASN A 140 8.90 -16.10 4.82
CA ASN A 140 9.78 -15.53 5.84
C ASN A 140 9.15 -15.44 7.23
N PHE A 141 7.83 -15.24 7.35
CA PHE A 141 7.20 -15.01 8.65
C PHE A 141 6.41 -16.20 9.16
N VAL A 142 5.73 -16.95 8.29
CA VAL A 142 5.00 -18.15 8.74
C VAL A 142 5.92 -19.16 9.40
N PRO A 143 7.12 -19.45 8.87
CA PRO A 143 8.08 -20.33 9.55
C PRO A 143 8.54 -19.85 10.93
N HIS A 144 8.39 -18.56 11.20
CA HIS A 144 8.71 -17.96 12.49
C HIS A 144 7.52 -17.82 13.44
N GLY A 145 6.41 -18.47 13.14
CA GLY A 145 5.25 -18.52 14.04
C GLY A 145 4.32 -17.32 13.90
N TYR A 146 4.09 -16.87 12.68
CA TYR A 146 3.04 -15.92 12.31
C TYR A 146 2.01 -16.60 11.43
N ALA A 147 0.75 -16.23 11.55
CA ALA A 147 -0.23 -16.54 10.53
C ALA A 147 -0.16 -15.47 9.42
N LEU A 148 -0.27 -15.91 8.17
CA LEU A 148 -0.55 -15.03 7.05
C LEU A 148 -2.04 -15.09 6.76
N ALA A 149 -2.68 -13.94 6.53
CA ALA A 149 -4.03 -13.85 5.98
C ALA A 149 -4.03 -12.97 4.72
N GLN A 150 -4.71 -13.43 3.67
CA GLN A 150 -5.03 -12.65 2.47
C GLN A 150 -6.53 -12.38 2.48
N VAL A 151 -6.90 -11.11 2.59
CA VAL A 151 -8.29 -10.65 2.71
C VAL A 151 -8.70 -9.93 1.43
N ALA A 152 -9.67 -10.47 0.73
CA ALA A 152 -10.23 -9.86 -0.47
C ALA A 152 -11.21 -8.74 -0.11
N VAL A 153 -11.05 -7.55 -0.70
CA VAL A 153 -12.02 -6.47 -0.53
C VAL A 153 -13.35 -6.82 -1.20
N PHE A 154 -14.43 -6.14 -0.84
CA PHE A 154 -15.74 -6.42 -1.43
C PHE A 154 -15.75 -6.41 -2.97
N ALA A 155 -16.55 -7.30 -3.55
CA ALA A 155 -16.68 -7.52 -4.98
C ALA A 155 -15.41 -7.98 -5.70
N THR A 156 -14.45 -8.55 -4.95
CA THR A 156 -13.26 -9.18 -5.54
C THR A 156 -13.12 -10.60 -5.01
N GLU A 157 -12.51 -11.50 -5.78
CA GLU A 157 -12.44 -12.92 -5.47
C GLU A 157 -13.82 -13.50 -5.15
N GLU A 158 -13.95 -14.19 -4.04
CA GLU A 158 -15.22 -14.72 -3.54
C GLU A 158 -15.96 -13.76 -2.59
N SER A 159 -15.43 -12.54 -2.38
CA SER A 159 -16.12 -11.50 -1.63
C SER A 159 -17.28 -10.93 -2.43
N THR A 160 -18.43 -10.77 -1.78
CA THR A 160 -19.65 -10.25 -2.40
C THR A 160 -19.82 -8.75 -2.13
N GLY A 161 -20.96 -8.17 -2.57
CA GLY A 161 -21.22 -6.75 -2.38
C GLY A 161 -20.90 -5.94 -3.62
N CYS A 162 -20.51 -4.69 -3.46
CA CYS A 162 -20.02 -3.87 -4.56
C CYS A 162 -18.61 -3.31 -4.25
N PHE A 163 -17.83 -3.09 -5.29
CA PHE A 163 -16.49 -2.50 -5.16
C PHE A 163 -16.62 -1.01 -4.86
N ASP A 164 -16.23 -0.64 -3.65
CA ASP A 164 -16.43 0.69 -3.07
C ASP A 164 -15.24 1.64 -3.31
N TYR A 165 -14.15 1.09 -3.79
CA TYR A 165 -12.92 1.85 -4.03
C TYR A 165 -12.55 2.72 -2.85
N ARG A 166 -12.17 2.08 -1.74
CA ARG A 166 -11.69 2.73 -0.51
C ARG A 166 -12.75 3.56 0.24
N GLY A 167 -14.01 3.27 0.06
CA GLY A 167 -15.09 3.89 0.79
C GLY A 167 -15.31 3.28 2.18
N ASP A 168 -16.30 3.81 2.90
CA ASP A 168 -16.63 3.34 4.26
C ASP A 168 -17.05 1.86 4.28
N GLY A 169 -17.62 1.34 3.18
CA GLY A 169 -17.97 -0.08 3.05
C GLY A 169 -16.74 -0.96 3.02
N GLU A 170 -15.75 -0.62 2.21
CA GLU A 170 -14.48 -1.34 2.16
C GLU A 170 -13.79 -1.32 3.54
N GLY A 171 -13.72 -0.16 4.18
CA GLY A 171 -13.19 -0.02 5.53
C GLY A 171 -13.91 -0.90 6.55
N LEU A 172 -15.24 -1.02 6.47
CA LEU A 172 -16.04 -1.90 7.33
C LEU A 172 -15.72 -3.38 7.09
N GLY A 173 -15.56 -3.78 5.84
CA GLY A 173 -15.15 -5.14 5.48
C GLY A 173 -13.78 -5.50 6.05
N ILE A 174 -12.82 -4.59 5.92
CA ILE A 174 -11.46 -4.74 6.47
C ILE A 174 -11.50 -4.84 8.01
N HIS A 175 -12.25 -3.96 8.66
CA HIS A 175 -12.44 -4.00 10.11
C HIS A 175 -12.99 -5.36 10.57
N SER A 176 -14.03 -5.85 9.89
CA SER A 176 -14.65 -7.13 10.22
C SER A 176 -13.67 -8.30 10.09
N ALA A 177 -12.78 -8.25 9.09
CA ALA A 177 -11.73 -9.24 8.93
C ALA A 177 -10.67 -9.16 10.05
N VAL A 178 -10.26 -7.96 10.46
CA VAL A 178 -9.32 -7.76 11.57
C VAL A 178 -9.89 -8.30 12.87
N GLU A 179 -11.15 -7.98 13.19
CA GLU A 179 -11.84 -8.50 14.37
C GLU A 179 -11.93 -10.04 14.34
N TRP A 180 -12.34 -10.60 13.21
CA TRP A 180 -12.44 -12.04 13.05
C TRP A 180 -11.08 -12.74 13.24
N LEU A 181 -10.01 -12.22 12.65
CA LEU A 181 -8.66 -12.77 12.77
C LEU A 181 -8.13 -12.67 14.20
N GLY A 182 -8.41 -11.57 14.89
CA GLY A 182 -8.01 -11.37 16.28
C GLY A 182 -8.72 -12.34 17.24
N ASP A 183 -9.98 -12.64 16.99
CA ASP A 183 -10.83 -13.47 17.84
C ASP A 183 -10.64 -14.98 17.64
N GLN A 184 -9.85 -15.41 16.65
CA GLN A 184 -9.66 -16.84 16.39
C GLN A 184 -8.98 -17.56 17.58
N ASN A 185 -9.36 -18.82 17.81
CA ASN A 185 -8.79 -19.61 18.90
C ASN A 185 -7.27 -19.82 18.81
N TRP A 186 -6.74 -19.81 17.60
CA TRP A 186 -5.31 -19.93 17.30
C TRP A 186 -4.59 -18.57 17.31
N SER A 187 -5.33 -17.47 17.31
CA SER A 187 -4.77 -16.12 17.34
C SER A 187 -4.36 -15.69 18.75
N ASN A 188 -3.27 -14.94 18.86
CA ASN A 188 -2.89 -14.29 20.12
C ASN A 188 -3.61 -12.95 20.32
N GLY A 189 -4.49 -12.55 19.38
CA GLY A 189 -5.24 -11.31 19.40
C GLY A 189 -4.53 -10.12 18.76
N ASN A 190 -3.33 -10.28 18.22
CA ASN A 190 -2.56 -9.21 17.62
C ASN A 190 -2.51 -9.36 16.09
N VAL A 191 -2.98 -8.35 15.39
CA VAL A 191 -3.04 -8.29 13.93
C VAL A 191 -2.18 -7.12 13.44
N ALA A 192 -1.44 -7.33 12.36
CA ALA A 192 -0.80 -6.31 11.56
C ALA A 192 -1.42 -6.28 10.16
N ILE A 193 -1.49 -5.09 9.54
CA ILE A 193 -1.72 -4.99 8.08
C ILE A 193 -0.44 -4.48 7.44
N TYR A 194 -0.02 -5.21 6.40
CA TYR A 194 1.19 -4.97 5.65
C TYR A 194 0.87 -4.96 4.16
N GLY A 195 1.40 -3.99 3.42
CA GLY A 195 1.28 -4.01 1.98
C GLY A 195 1.71 -2.72 1.31
N LYS A 196 1.75 -2.77 -0.01
CA LYS A 196 2.18 -1.65 -0.86
C LYS A 196 1.04 -1.19 -1.76
N SER A 197 1.03 0.10 -2.09
CA SER A 197 0.05 0.67 -3.02
C SER A 197 -1.37 0.59 -2.45
N TYR A 198 -2.27 -0.10 -3.11
CA TYR A 198 -3.62 -0.33 -2.59
C TYR A 198 -3.57 -1.06 -1.24
N GLU A 199 -2.76 -2.11 -1.12
CA GLU A 199 -2.58 -2.85 0.13
C GLU A 199 -1.97 -1.98 1.25
N GLY A 200 -1.19 -0.97 0.90
CA GLY A 200 -0.73 0.06 1.84
C GLY A 200 -1.84 1.05 2.21
N ALA A 201 -2.77 1.30 1.29
CA ALA A 201 -3.93 2.13 1.53
C ALA A 201 -4.94 1.44 2.46
N THR A 202 -5.19 0.14 2.28
CA THR A 202 -6.07 -0.65 3.16
C THR A 202 -5.58 -0.68 4.60
N ALA A 203 -4.27 -0.55 4.83
CA ALA A 203 -3.72 -0.38 6.17
C ALA A 203 -4.21 0.92 6.84
N TRP A 204 -4.31 2.02 6.09
CA TRP A 204 -4.87 3.27 6.57
C TRP A 204 -6.39 3.19 6.77
N GLU A 205 -7.09 2.46 5.91
CA GLU A 205 -8.53 2.22 6.05
C GLU A 205 -8.85 1.47 7.34
N ALA A 206 -8.10 0.40 7.61
CA ALA A 206 -8.20 -0.32 8.88
C ALA A 206 -7.92 0.57 10.09
N ALA A 207 -6.88 1.38 10.02
CA ALA A 207 -6.54 2.34 11.07
C ALA A 207 -7.67 3.38 11.28
N ALA A 208 -8.30 3.84 10.20
CA ALA A 208 -9.42 4.78 10.26
C ALA A 208 -10.69 4.18 10.89
N GLN A 209 -10.87 2.87 10.83
CA GLN A 209 -11.96 2.19 11.56
C GLN A 209 -11.62 2.02 13.05
N GLY A 210 -10.35 1.77 13.36
CA GLY A 210 -9.89 1.45 14.70
C GLY A 210 -10.25 0.02 15.10
N SER A 211 -9.35 -0.64 15.80
CA SER A 211 -9.55 -1.98 16.38
C SER A 211 -8.55 -2.20 17.49
N ASP A 212 -8.99 -2.87 18.55
CA ASP A 212 -8.09 -3.29 19.63
C ASP A 212 -7.17 -4.45 19.19
N HIS A 213 -7.50 -5.16 18.13
CA HIS A 213 -6.66 -6.20 17.55
C HIS A 213 -5.56 -5.63 16.64
N LEU A 214 -5.77 -4.48 16.00
CA LEU A 214 -4.81 -3.89 15.07
C LEU A 214 -3.66 -3.22 15.82
N LYS A 215 -2.53 -3.93 15.97
CA LYS A 215 -1.39 -3.46 16.77
C LYS A 215 -0.36 -2.65 15.98
N THR A 216 -0.26 -2.90 14.69
CA THR A 216 0.66 -2.17 13.82
C THR A 216 0.17 -2.17 12.39
N ILE A 217 0.49 -1.10 11.68
CA ILE A 217 0.33 -1.02 10.23
C ILE A 217 1.68 -0.72 9.58
N VAL A 218 1.91 -1.31 8.42
CA VAL A 218 3.10 -1.10 7.60
C VAL A 218 2.69 -0.69 6.19
N PRO A 219 2.21 0.57 6.04
CA PRO A 219 1.84 1.10 4.74
C PRO A 219 3.08 1.45 3.92
N ILE A 220 3.26 0.79 2.79
CA ILE A 220 4.34 1.04 1.84
C ILE A 220 3.74 1.74 0.62
N SER A 221 4.15 2.97 0.32
CA SER A 221 3.59 3.75 -0.78
C SER A 221 2.05 3.68 -0.83
N GLY A 222 1.43 3.73 0.34
CA GLY A 222 -0.02 3.62 0.51
C GLY A 222 -0.70 4.98 0.39
N THR A 223 -1.78 5.04 -0.36
CA THR A 223 -2.58 6.26 -0.47
C THR A 223 -3.29 6.55 0.85
N THR A 224 -3.08 7.72 1.41
CA THR A 224 -3.67 8.15 2.67
C THR A 224 -5.02 8.86 2.49
N ALA A 225 -5.17 9.53 1.35
CA ALA A 225 -6.38 10.21 0.95
C ALA A 225 -6.46 10.32 -0.58
N LEU A 226 -7.66 10.21 -1.13
CA LEU A 226 -7.85 10.14 -2.58
C LEU A 226 -7.76 11.51 -3.25
N ALA A 227 -8.31 12.57 -2.63
CA ALA A 227 -8.30 13.91 -3.21
C ALA A 227 -6.86 14.42 -3.49
N PRO A 228 -5.92 14.40 -2.53
CA PRO A 228 -4.56 14.86 -2.78
C PRO A 228 -3.74 13.95 -3.70
N LEU A 229 -4.16 12.71 -3.92
CA LEU A 229 -3.55 11.83 -4.92
C LEU A 229 -3.92 12.25 -6.34
N LEU A 230 -5.17 12.60 -6.57
CA LEU A 230 -5.74 12.81 -7.90
C LEU A 230 -5.80 14.26 -8.34
N TYR A 231 -5.81 15.19 -7.38
CA TYR A 231 -6.00 16.62 -7.65
C TYR A 231 -4.99 17.46 -6.88
N LYS A 232 -4.10 18.15 -7.59
CA LYS A 232 -3.05 18.97 -6.99
C LYS A 232 -2.98 20.34 -7.63
N ASN A 233 -2.75 21.35 -6.81
CA ASN A 233 -2.49 22.70 -7.26
C ASN A 233 -3.53 23.23 -8.26
N GLY A 234 -4.79 22.84 -8.11
CA GLY A 234 -5.88 23.28 -8.98
C GLY A 234 -5.93 22.56 -10.33
N SER A 235 -5.33 21.40 -10.47
CA SER A 235 -5.43 20.57 -11.68
C SER A 235 -5.63 19.09 -11.34
N ALA A 236 -6.39 18.39 -12.19
CA ALA A 236 -6.42 16.93 -12.15
C ALA A 236 -5.08 16.40 -12.66
N GLU A 237 -4.52 15.47 -11.93
CA GLU A 237 -3.28 14.79 -12.30
C GLU A 237 -3.49 13.93 -13.56
N ALA A 238 -2.50 13.90 -14.46
CA ALA A 238 -2.57 13.04 -15.65
C ALA A 238 -2.75 11.56 -15.27
N ARG A 239 -2.13 11.12 -14.19
CA ARG A 239 -2.29 9.76 -13.65
C ARG A 239 -3.72 9.45 -13.22
N SER A 240 -4.51 10.45 -12.81
CA SER A 240 -5.90 10.22 -12.43
C SER A 240 -6.70 9.60 -13.58
N GLN A 241 -6.44 10.02 -14.80
CA GLN A 241 -7.06 9.43 -16.00
C GLN A 241 -6.64 7.97 -16.20
N ILE A 242 -5.37 7.66 -15.99
CA ILE A 242 -4.83 6.31 -16.11
C ILE A 242 -5.38 5.43 -15.00
N MET A 243 -5.38 5.92 -13.75
CA MET A 243 -5.92 5.17 -12.62
C MET A 243 -7.41 4.89 -12.80
N HIS A 244 -8.20 5.88 -13.22
CA HIS A 244 -9.63 5.69 -13.47
C HIS A 244 -9.90 4.62 -14.53
N SER A 245 -9.11 4.61 -15.61
CA SER A 245 -9.25 3.58 -16.64
C SER A 245 -8.77 2.21 -16.17
N ASN A 246 -7.66 2.15 -15.46
CA ASN A 246 -7.11 0.89 -14.98
C ASN A 246 -8.00 0.26 -13.90
N TYR A 247 -8.44 1.01 -12.91
CA TYR A 247 -9.31 0.48 -11.86
C TYR A 247 -10.72 0.19 -12.37
N GLY A 248 -11.22 0.96 -13.32
CA GLY A 248 -12.50 0.67 -13.96
C GLY A 248 -12.47 -0.52 -14.93
N SER A 249 -11.31 -1.02 -15.34
CA SER A 249 -11.19 -2.08 -16.35
C SER A 249 -10.37 -3.29 -15.91
N SER A 250 -9.64 -3.25 -14.80
CA SER A 250 -8.64 -4.26 -14.46
C SER A 250 -8.82 -4.91 -13.09
N ILE A 251 -9.60 -4.34 -12.21
CA ILE A 251 -9.91 -4.92 -10.90
C ILE A 251 -11.15 -5.80 -10.98
N LEU A 252 -12.04 -5.45 -11.90
CA LEU A 252 -13.25 -6.18 -12.14
C LEU A 252 -12.93 -7.34 -13.09
N ASP A 253 -13.30 -8.52 -12.71
CA ASP A 253 -13.09 -9.73 -13.50
C ASP A 253 -13.65 -9.54 -14.91
N TYR A 254 -12.97 -10.05 -15.95
CA TYR A 254 -13.21 -9.74 -17.36
C TYR A 254 -14.53 -10.32 -17.92
N ASP A 255 -15.50 -10.65 -17.09
CA ASP A 255 -16.83 -11.02 -17.56
C ASP A 255 -17.70 -9.78 -17.84
N ASP A 256 -18.55 -9.87 -18.86
CA ASP A 256 -19.21 -8.76 -19.57
C ASP A 256 -20.10 -7.81 -18.73
N ASP A 257 -20.25 -8.01 -17.40
CA ASP A 257 -21.17 -7.27 -16.53
C ASP A 257 -20.46 -6.43 -15.43
N ASP A 258 -19.18 -6.18 -15.55
CA ASP A 258 -18.27 -5.66 -14.51
C ASP A 258 -18.61 -4.29 -13.91
N LEU A 259 -19.27 -3.42 -14.67
CA LEU A 259 -19.70 -2.12 -14.14
C LEU A 259 -20.83 -2.26 -13.11
N ASP A 260 -21.55 -3.38 -13.12
CA ASP A 260 -22.63 -3.64 -12.17
C ASP A 260 -22.08 -4.00 -10.77
N ASN A 261 -20.80 -4.34 -10.68
CA ASN A 261 -20.11 -4.62 -9.41
C ASN A 261 -19.52 -3.38 -8.72
N LEU A 262 -19.51 -2.23 -9.38
CA LEU A 262 -19.13 -0.97 -8.74
C LEU A 262 -20.26 -0.43 -7.86
N CYS A 263 -19.91 0.11 -6.69
CA CYS A 263 -20.85 0.91 -5.93
C CYS A 263 -21.23 2.15 -6.74
N SER A 264 -22.48 2.59 -6.62
CA SER A 264 -23.02 3.67 -7.47
C SER A 264 -22.27 5.00 -7.33
N ASP A 265 -21.77 5.30 -6.15
CA ASP A 265 -21.00 6.51 -5.86
C ASP A 265 -19.60 6.50 -6.50
N VAL A 266 -19.01 5.31 -6.72
CA VAL A 266 -17.73 5.15 -7.44
C VAL A 266 -17.87 5.62 -8.88
N VAL A 267 -18.99 5.32 -9.53
CA VAL A 267 -19.25 5.76 -10.91
C VAL A 267 -19.31 7.29 -10.99
N GLU A 268 -20.03 7.92 -10.07
CA GLU A 268 -20.25 9.37 -10.07
C GLU A 268 -19.04 10.14 -9.49
N GLY A 269 -18.46 9.65 -8.40
CA GLY A 269 -17.37 10.30 -7.70
C GLY A 269 -16.02 10.08 -8.38
N PHE A 270 -15.65 8.81 -8.58
CA PHE A 270 -14.34 8.47 -9.10
C PHE A 270 -14.27 8.52 -10.63
N LEU A 271 -15.11 7.76 -11.34
CA LEU A 271 -15.03 7.67 -12.81
C LEU A 271 -15.39 8.98 -13.50
N ALA A 272 -16.41 9.69 -13.01
CA ALA A 272 -16.80 10.99 -13.55
C ALA A 272 -16.01 12.17 -12.96
N GLY A 273 -15.23 11.95 -11.91
CA GLY A 273 -14.53 12.97 -11.14
C GLY A 273 -13.70 13.93 -11.99
N PRO A 274 -12.76 13.49 -12.85
CA PRO A 274 -11.95 14.37 -13.68
C PRO A 274 -12.75 15.24 -14.63
N THR A 275 -13.85 14.71 -15.19
CA THR A 275 -14.73 15.50 -16.05
C THR A 275 -15.48 16.57 -15.27
N ARG A 276 -16.05 16.22 -14.12
CA ARG A 276 -16.75 17.15 -13.21
C ARG A 276 -15.79 18.27 -12.74
N TYR A 277 -14.57 17.88 -12.38
CA TYR A 277 -13.53 18.84 -11.99
C TYR A 277 -13.18 19.80 -13.12
N GLY A 278 -12.97 19.30 -14.34
CA GLY A 278 -12.68 20.12 -15.53
C GLY A 278 -13.82 21.05 -15.90
N LEU A 279 -15.07 20.73 -15.56
CA LEU A 279 -16.24 21.58 -15.74
C LEU A 279 -16.48 22.57 -14.59
N GLY A 280 -15.69 22.49 -13.53
CA GLY A 280 -15.87 23.32 -12.32
C GLY A 280 -17.06 22.86 -11.44
N GLU A 281 -17.50 21.63 -11.60
CA GLU A 281 -18.63 21.04 -10.88
C GLU A 281 -18.18 20.21 -9.66
N LEU A 282 -16.88 20.02 -9.48
CA LEU A 282 -16.27 19.28 -8.40
C LEU A 282 -15.18 20.08 -7.73
N ASP A 283 -15.30 20.29 -6.42
CA ASP A 283 -14.17 20.62 -5.55
C ASP A 283 -13.83 19.36 -4.72
N PRO A 284 -12.76 18.62 -5.08
CA PRO A 284 -12.47 17.34 -4.44
C PRO A 284 -12.12 17.43 -2.95
N TYR A 285 -11.77 18.61 -2.46
CA TYR A 285 -11.49 18.84 -1.04
C TYR A 285 -12.72 19.22 -0.22
N MET A 286 -13.86 19.39 -0.87
CA MET A 286 -15.15 19.73 -0.27
C MET A 286 -16.26 18.74 -0.64
N ASP A 287 -15.95 17.74 -1.45
CA ASP A 287 -16.90 16.73 -1.92
C ASP A 287 -16.91 15.53 -0.97
N ASN A 288 -18.12 15.09 -0.58
CA ASN A 288 -18.29 14.01 0.39
C ASN A 288 -17.66 12.69 -0.06
N TYR A 289 -17.64 12.40 -1.37
CA TYR A 289 -17.02 11.19 -1.90
C TYR A 289 -15.52 11.13 -1.55
N TYR A 290 -14.81 12.24 -1.69
CA TYR A 290 -13.38 12.32 -1.39
C TYR A 290 -13.07 12.49 0.09
N ASP A 291 -13.98 13.14 0.85
CA ASP A 291 -13.88 13.24 2.31
C ASP A 291 -14.00 11.87 2.98
N GLU A 292 -14.94 11.05 2.50
CA GLU A 292 -15.09 9.66 2.93
C GLU A 292 -13.81 8.85 2.72
N ARG A 293 -13.05 9.14 1.66
CA ARG A 293 -11.81 8.47 1.27
C ARG A 293 -10.54 9.18 1.76
N SER A 294 -10.65 10.00 2.81
CA SER A 294 -9.55 10.58 3.56
C SER A 294 -9.36 9.80 4.86
N HIS A 295 -8.48 8.80 4.85
CA HIS A 295 -8.32 7.89 5.98
C HIS A 295 -7.30 8.38 7.00
N ILE A 296 -6.33 9.19 6.56
CA ILE A 296 -5.22 9.65 7.39
C ILE A 296 -5.68 10.50 8.59
N ASP A 297 -6.63 11.38 8.40
CA ASP A 297 -7.20 12.23 9.45
C ASP A 297 -8.19 11.46 10.33
N LYS A 298 -8.95 10.50 9.75
CA LYS A 298 -9.86 9.63 10.50
C LYS A 298 -9.11 8.66 11.41
N ALA A 299 -7.97 8.14 10.97
CA ALA A 299 -7.11 7.27 11.77
C ALA A 299 -6.50 8.03 12.96
N LEU A 300 -6.19 9.32 12.78
CA LEU A 300 -5.68 10.14 13.86
C LEU A 300 -6.73 10.31 14.98
N GLY A 301 -6.54 9.62 16.09
CA GLY A 301 -7.45 9.62 17.22
C GLY A 301 -8.39 8.41 17.34
N LYS A 302 -8.42 7.52 16.34
CA LYS A 302 -9.12 6.23 16.44
C LYS A 302 -8.15 5.05 16.54
N TYR A 303 -7.06 5.12 15.79
CA TYR A 303 -6.01 4.10 15.81
C TYR A 303 -5.21 4.18 17.10
N ASN A 304 -4.81 3.03 17.63
CA ASN A 304 -4.03 2.93 18.87
C ASN A 304 -2.73 2.14 18.70
N GLY A 305 -2.42 1.70 17.48
CA GLY A 305 -1.23 0.91 17.18
C GLY A 305 -0.03 1.75 16.72
N SER A 306 1.03 1.05 16.37
CA SER A 306 2.25 1.64 15.81
C SER A 306 2.21 1.71 14.28
N ILE A 307 3.05 2.56 13.70
CA ILE A 307 3.10 2.80 12.26
C ILE A 307 4.54 2.66 11.78
N TYR A 308 4.79 1.75 10.84
CA TYR A 308 6.03 1.74 10.08
C TYR A 308 5.77 2.29 8.68
N TRP A 309 5.98 3.56 8.49
CA TRP A 309 5.61 4.27 7.27
C TRP A 309 6.73 4.24 6.24
N VAL A 310 6.52 3.57 5.13
CA VAL A 310 7.53 3.39 4.09
C VAL A 310 7.09 4.09 2.80
N GLN A 311 8.00 4.87 2.20
CA GLN A 311 7.69 5.62 0.99
C GLN A 311 8.89 5.71 0.05
N GLY A 312 8.66 5.47 -1.24
CA GLY A 312 9.60 5.82 -2.29
C GLY A 312 9.55 7.32 -2.60
N MET A 313 10.70 7.99 -2.52
CA MET A 313 10.78 9.43 -2.80
C MET A 313 10.65 9.75 -4.29
N GLN A 314 10.85 8.76 -5.16
CA GLN A 314 10.67 8.87 -6.61
C GLN A 314 9.40 8.18 -7.10
N ASP A 315 8.52 7.80 -6.17
CA ASP A 315 7.24 7.20 -6.50
C ASP A 315 6.32 8.22 -7.18
N TRP A 316 6.11 8.01 -8.48
CA TRP A 316 5.20 8.85 -9.27
C TRP A 316 3.76 8.32 -9.27
N ASN A 317 3.56 7.09 -8.79
CA ASN A 317 2.24 6.46 -8.74
C ASN A 317 1.49 6.88 -7.45
N VAL A 318 2.10 6.63 -6.29
CA VAL A 318 1.64 7.17 -5.00
C VAL A 318 2.78 8.03 -4.45
N ASP A 319 2.74 9.32 -4.75
CA ASP A 319 3.86 10.19 -4.51
C ASP A 319 4.06 10.55 -3.03
N PRO A 320 5.27 11.03 -2.66
CA PRO A 320 5.62 11.36 -1.29
C PRO A 320 4.74 12.41 -0.62
N HIS A 321 3.93 13.14 -1.40
CA HIS A 321 2.95 14.08 -0.86
C HIS A 321 1.96 13.38 0.07
N GLN A 322 1.69 12.11 -0.12
CA GLN A 322 0.83 11.33 0.77
C GLN A 322 1.36 11.28 2.21
N VAL A 323 2.68 11.35 2.40
CA VAL A 323 3.33 11.35 3.71
C VAL A 323 3.41 12.76 4.31
N PHE A 324 3.78 13.73 3.48
CA PHE A 324 4.10 15.07 3.92
C PHE A 324 3.01 16.10 3.61
N GLY A 325 2.09 15.73 2.75
CA GLY A 325 0.99 16.61 2.34
C GLY A 325 -0.15 16.57 3.34
N GLY A 326 -0.86 17.66 3.35
CA GLY A 326 -2.04 17.88 4.16
C GLY A 326 -2.57 19.27 3.85
N PRO A 327 -3.52 19.78 4.62
CA PRO A 327 -3.84 21.19 4.58
C PRO A 327 -2.58 22.03 4.66
N PRO A 328 -2.55 23.26 4.10
CA PRO A 328 -1.34 24.07 4.08
C PRO A 328 -0.64 24.14 5.43
N GLY A 329 0.61 23.68 5.47
CA GLY A 329 1.41 23.61 6.70
C GLY A 329 1.33 22.31 7.49
N THR A 330 0.52 21.35 7.09
CA THR A 330 0.45 20.04 7.74
C THR A 330 1.48 19.09 7.12
N ASN A 331 2.16 18.37 8.00
CA ASN A 331 2.96 17.22 7.66
C ASN A 331 2.38 16.03 8.46
N TRP A 332 1.83 15.06 7.79
CA TRP A 332 1.13 13.97 8.45
C TRP A 332 2.08 13.11 9.31
N TYR A 333 3.29 12.87 8.83
CA TYR A 333 4.28 12.13 9.60
C TYR A 333 4.52 12.79 10.97
N GLN A 334 4.75 14.11 10.98
CA GLN A 334 4.92 14.87 12.21
C GLN A 334 3.64 14.93 13.05
N ALA A 335 2.48 15.05 12.42
CA ALA A 335 1.20 15.14 13.14
C ALA A 335 0.92 13.88 13.97
N TYR A 336 1.26 12.71 13.45
CA TYR A 336 1.14 11.44 14.20
C TYR A 336 2.14 11.37 15.37
N ILE A 337 3.37 11.81 15.17
CA ILE A 337 4.36 11.89 16.26
C ILE A 337 3.88 12.86 17.35
N ASP A 338 3.40 14.03 16.97
CA ASP A 338 2.89 15.05 17.91
C ASP A 338 1.66 14.57 18.68
N ALA A 339 0.85 13.71 18.07
CA ALA A 339 -0.28 13.07 18.73
C ALA A 339 0.12 11.88 19.63
N GLY A 340 1.39 11.53 19.69
CA GLY A 340 1.93 10.51 20.59
C GLY A 340 1.95 9.08 20.01
N TYR A 341 1.77 8.93 18.70
CA TYR A 341 1.89 7.62 18.05
C TYR A 341 3.35 7.17 17.98
N GLU A 342 3.55 5.87 18.02
CA GLU A 342 4.84 5.25 17.74
C GLU A 342 5.02 5.10 16.23
N VAL A 343 5.79 6.00 15.64
CA VAL A 343 5.99 6.07 14.19
C VAL A 343 7.46 5.89 13.85
N ALA A 344 7.77 4.94 13.00
CA ALA A 344 9.04 4.86 12.28
C ALA A 344 8.80 5.14 10.80
N GLY A 345 9.75 5.74 10.13
CA GLY A 345 9.69 6.06 8.71
C GLY A 345 10.89 5.58 7.94
N MET A 346 10.66 5.16 6.70
CA MET A 346 11.71 4.83 5.74
C MET A 346 11.39 5.49 4.41
N LEU A 347 12.21 6.46 4.01
CA LEU A 347 12.02 7.22 2.78
C LEU A 347 13.25 7.02 1.88
N GLY A 348 13.08 6.13 0.90
CA GLY A 348 14.18 5.75 0.01
C GLY A 348 14.08 6.37 -1.38
N GLN A 349 15.19 6.33 -2.12
CA GLN A 349 15.28 6.87 -3.47
C GLN A 349 14.79 5.85 -4.52
N TRP A 350 13.71 5.15 -4.24
CA TRP A 350 13.07 4.20 -5.16
C TRP A 350 11.71 4.72 -5.64
N GLU A 351 11.22 4.05 -6.66
CA GLU A 351 9.90 4.26 -7.25
C GLU A 351 8.82 3.56 -6.43
N HIS A 352 7.74 3.12 -7.09
CA HIS A 352 6.62 2.39 -6.53
C HIS A 352 6.98 0.93 -6.24
N ASN A 353 7.96 0.71 -5.34
CA ASN A 353 8.53 -0.59 -5.04
C ASN A 353 8.61 -0.86 -3.54
N TYR A 354 8.81 -2.13 -3.17
CA TYR A 354 9.22 -2.48 -1.83
C TYR A 354 10.69 -2.09 -1.60
N PRO A 355 11.10 -1.81 -0.36
CA PRO A 355 12.45 -1.33 -0.06
C PRO A 355 13.57 -2.28 -0.51
N ASP A 356 13.31 -3.59 -0.49
CA ASP A 356 14.25 -4.64 -0.83
C ASP A 356 14.15 -5.14 -2.28
N GLN A 357 13.21 -4.63 -3.06
CA GLN A 357 13.11 -5.01 -4.46
C GLN A 357 14.19 -4.33 -5.29
N TRP A 358 15.13 -5.15 -5.76
CA TRP A 358 16.12 -4.70 -6.73
C TRP A 358 15.68 -5.11 -8.13
N THR A 359 15.51 -4.13 -8.98
CA THR A 359 15.35 -4.34 -10.43
C THR A 359 16.26 -3.35 -11.15
N LYS A 360 16.54 -3.59 -12.42
CA LYS A 360 17.25 -2.59 -13.25
C LYS A 360 16.55 -1.23 -13.23
N HIS A 361 15.27 -1.20 -12.97
CA HIS A 361 14.48 0.02 -12.87
C HIS A 361 14.66 0.76 -11.54
N ASN A 362 14.84 0.06 -10.44
CA ASN A 362 15.02 0.67 -9.12
C ASN A 362 16.36 1.41 -8.99
N ASN A 363 17.32 1.04 -9.80
CA ASN A 363 18.62 1.70 -9.85
C ASN A 363 18.68 2.86 -10.84
N GLN A 364 17.57 3.18 -11.47
CA GLN A 364 17.51 4.29 -12.42
C GLN A 364 16.68 5.39 -11.80
N ALA A 365 17.16 6.62 -11.93
CA ALA A 365 16.30 7.78 -11.68
C ALA A 365 15.10 7.60 -12.60
N SER A 366 13.95 7.32 -12.01
CA SER A 366 12.80 6.82 -12.71
C SER A 366 12.31 7.76 -13.78
N GLY A 367 11.96 7.21 -14.92
CA GLY A 367 11.27 7.92 -15.99
C GLY A 367 12.08 8.98 -16.75
N TYR A 368 13.30 9.27 -16.31
CA TYR A 368 14.11 10.33 -16.92
C TYR A 368 15.31 9.83 -17.74
N GLY A 369 15.39 8.52 -17.97
CA GLY A 369 16.44 7.94 -18.84
C GLY A 369 17.87 8.13 -18.32
N GLY A 370 18.03 8.38 -17.03
CA GLY A 370 19.33 8.51 -16.39
C GLY A 370 20.01 7.16 -16.17
N GLU A 371 21.33 7.16 -16.15
CA GLU A 371 22.11 6.01 -15.68
C GLU A 371 21.81 5.77 -14.19
N ALA A 372 21.91 4.51 -13.75
CA ALA A 372 21.81 4.14 -12.35
C ALA A 372 22.81 4.96 -11.52
N ILE A 373 22.29 5.90 -10.72
CA ILE A 373 23.15 6.79 -9.94
C ILE A 373 23.58 6.12 -8.64
N HIS A 374 22.68 5.30 -8.06
CA HIS A 374 22.88 4.68 -6.74
C HIS A 374 22.18 3.33 -6.65
N ASN A 375 22.72 2.45 -5.82
CA ASN A 375 21.96 1.30 -5.33
C ASN A 375 20.93 1.79 -4.31
N MET A 376 19.66 1.72 -4.65
CA MET A 376 18.56 2.29 -3.87
C MET A 376 17.81 1.25 -3.04
N THR A 377 18.35 0.04 -2.95
CA THR A 377 17.71 -1.07 -2.28
C THR A 377 18.07 -1.12 -0.80
N ARG A 378 17.08 -1.42 0.05
CA ARG A 378 17.28 -1.72 1.48
C ARG A 378 17.39 -3.22 1.68
N TRP A 379 18.61 -3.69 1.72
CA TRP A 379 18.93 -5.13 1.82
C TRP A 379 18.48 -5.75 3.16
N ASP A 380 18.46 -4.97 4.22
CA ASP A 380 18.05 -5.38 5.56
C ASP A 380 16.54 -5.22 5.84
N TRP A 381 15.74 -4.89 4.83
CA TRP A 381 14.32 -4.64 5.00
C TRP A 381 13.57 -5.79 5.67
N GLY A 382 13.80 -7.02 5.23
CA GLY A 382 13.12 -8.16 5.82
C GLY A 382 13.44 -8.34 7.30
N GLN A 383 14.69 -8.14 7.71
CA GLN A 383 15.11 -8.22 9.10
C GLN A 383 14.56 -7.05 9.93
N ASP A 384 14.59 -5.85 9.38
CA ASP A 384 14.06 -4.65 10.02
C ASP A 384 12.54 -4.78 10.27
N LEU A 385 11.81 -5.28 9.26
CA LEU A 385 10.40 -5.61 9.38
C LEU A 385 10.16 -6.73 10.40
N PHE A 386 11.01 -7.76 10.41
CA PHE A 386 10.88 -8.88 11.34
C PHE A 386 11.01 -8.42 12.80
N GLU A 387 12.03 -7.60 13.12
CA GLU A 387 12.22 -7.04 14.45
C GLU A 387 11.05 -6.15 14.88
N TRP A 388 10.49 -5.37 13.94
CA TRP A 388 9.27 -4.60 14.16
C TRP A 388 8.09 -5.48 14.55
N MET A 389 7.83 -6.54 13.78
CA MET A 389 6.72 -7.46 14.03
C MET A 389 6.91 -8.28 15.30
N GLU A 390 8.15 -8.73 15.61
CA GLU A 390 8.46 -9.42 16.87
C GLU A 390 8.10 -8.57 18.09
N TYR A 391 8.45 -7.28 18.05
CA TYR A 391 8.17 -6.39 19.17
C TYR A 391 6.67 -6.08 19.29
N TYR A 392 6.03 -5.61 18.23
CA TYR A 392 4.64 -5.12 18.32
C TYR A 392 3.60 -6.23 18.35
N LEU A 393 3.86 -7.38 17.76
CA LEU A 393 2.90 -8.48 17.72
C LEU A 393 3.15 -9.57 18.76
N LYS A 394 4.41 -9.78 19.15
CA LYS A 394 4.77 -10.84 20.11
C LYS A 394 5.31 -10.28 21.43
N GLY A 395 5.71 -9.03 21.49
CA GLY A 395 6.36 -8.44 22.67
C GLY A 395 7.75 -9.00 22.92
N VAL A 396 8.45 -9.43 21.87
CA VAL A 396 9.77 -10.06 21.92
C VAL A 396 10.81 -9.08 21.34
N GLY A 397 12.04 -9.14 21.90
CA GLY A 397 13.13 -8.29 21.45
C GLY A 397 13.12 -6.86 22.03
N PRO A 398 14.10 -6.04 21.65
CA PRO A 398 14.18 -4.65 22.06
C PRO A 398 13.12 -3.82 21.32
N LYS A 399 12.66 -2.75 21.96
CA LYS A 399 11.80 -1.78 21.30
C LYS A 399 12.53 -1.18 20.09
N PRO A 400 11.92 -1.20 18.90
CA PRO A 400 12.49 -0.55 17.72
C PRO A 400 12.74 0.94 17.96
N THR A 401 13.79 1.46 17.36
CA THR A 401 14.05 2.89 17.42
C THR A 401 13.10 3.63 16.49
N LEU A 402 12.33 4.54 17.08
CA LEU A 402 11.36 5.36 16.34
C LEU A 402 12.09 6.56 15.74
N HIS A 403 12.33 6.53 14.45
CA HIS A 403 13.04 7.57 13.71
C HIS A 403 12.64 7.55 12.24
N ALA A 404 12.99 8.61 11.52
CA ALA A 404 12.88 8.66 10.07
C ALA A 404 14.26 8.31 9.45
N GLN A 405 14.27 7.29 8.62
CA GLN A 405 15.42 6.86 7.83
C GLN A 405 15.27 7.44 6.43
N ILE A 406 16.17 8.35 6.05
CA ILE A 406 16.07 9.09 4.80
C ILE A 406 17.27 8.77 3.90
N GLN A 407 17.02 8.24 2.73
CA GLN A 407 18.07 8.03 1.75
C GLN A 407 18.34 9.33 0.97
N ARG A 408 19.59 9.73 0.96
CA ARG A 408 20.07 10.88 0.18
C ARG A 408 20.28 10.49 -1.28
N ASN A 409 20.38 11.48 -2.16
CA ASN A 409 20.64 11.25 -3.59
C ASN A 409 22.03 10.69 -3.90
N ASP A 410 22.95 10.67 -2.95
CA ASP A 410 24.25 9.99 -3.05
C ASP A 410 24.18 8.52 -2.58
N GLY A 411 22.99 8.03 -2.22
CA GLY A 411 22.75 6.66 -1.75
C GLY A 411 22.96 6.49 -0.24
N GLU A 412 23.60 7.45 0.41
CA GLU A 412 23.83 7.41 1.86
C GLU A 412 22.52 7.63 2.62
N TRP A 413 22.44 7.03 3.80
CA TRP A 413 21.28 7.19 4.67
C TRP A 413 21.59 8.16 5.81
N ARG A 414 20.58 8.91 6.18
CA ARG A 414 20.60 9.73 7.39
C ARG A 414 19.43 9.36 8.26
N ILE A 415 19.65 9.49 9.54
CA ILE A 415 18.64 9.23 10.57
C ILE A 415 18.26 10.53 11.20
N GLU A 416 16.97 10.79 11.26
CA GLU A 416 16.38 11.98 11.85
C GLU A 416 15.34 11.55 12.91
N GLU A 417 15.17 12.36 13.93
CA GLU A 417 14.11 12.13 14.93
C GLU A 417 12.72 12.19 14.27
N THR A 418 12.59 13.03 13.25
CA THR A 418 11.39 13.23 12.45
C THR A 418 11.75 13.68 11.03
N TRP A 419 10.75 13.80 10.15
CA TRP A 419 10.96 14.36 8.82
C TRP A 419 9.85 15.35 8.44
N PRO A 420 10.16 16.55 7.91
CA PRO A 420 11.51 17.15 7.83
C PRO A 420 12.19 17.26 9.18
N PRO A 421 13.56 17.37 9.22
CA PRO A 421 14.29 17.56 10.45
C PRO A 421 13.78 18.75 11.26
N LEU A 422 13.82 18.66 12.59
CA LEU A 422 13.29 19.72 13.47
C LEU A 422 14.00 21.07 13.29
N ASP A 423 15.26 21.06 12.85
CA ASP A 423 16.06 22.25 12.57
C ASP A 423 16.00 22.74 11.12
N ALA A 424 15.12 22.14 10.31
CA ALA A 424 14.93 22.55 8.93
C ALA A 424 14.17 23.89 8.83
N ASP A 425 14.82 24.88 8.29
CA ASP A 425 14.20 26.17 8.00
C ASP A 425 13.31 26.09 6.75
N ARG A 426 12.06 26.46 6.88
CA ARG A 426 11.17 26.66 5.74
C ARG A 426 11.38 28.05 5.17
N VAL A 427 12.05 28.12 4.01
CA VAL A 427 12.22 29.38 3.29
C VAL A 427 11.11 29.49 2.25
N PRO A 428 10.19 30.46 2.37
CA PRO A 428 9.20 30.71 1.32
C PRO A 428 9.91 31.22 0.06
N LEU A 429 9.62 30.59 -1.07
CA LEU A 429 10.07 31.04 -2.38
C LEU A 429 8.89 31.77 -3.05
N ASP A 430 8.98 33.10 -3.09
CA ASP A 430 8.06 33.93 -3.85
C ASP A 430 8.46 33.90 -5.33
N LEU A 431 7.90 32.99 -6.09
CA LEU A 431 8.09 32.92 -7.54
C LEU A 431 7.10 33.89 -8.21
N SER A 432 7.62 34.92 -8.85
CA SER A 432 6.78 35.75 -9.73
C SER A 432 6.43 34.97 -11.01
N LEU A 433 5.30 35.31 -11.62
CA LEU A 433 4.88 34.71 -12.91
C LEU A 433 5.94 34.91 -14.03
N ILE A 434 6.77 35.93 -13.93
CA ILE A 434 7.88 36.20 -14.87
C ILE A 434 8.99 35.14 -14.71
N HIS A 435 9.27 34.71 -13.50
CA HIS A 435 10.29 33.65 -13.26
C HIS A 435 9.83 32.24 -13.69
N ILE A 436 8.52 32.07 -13.85
CA ILE A 436 7.95 30.79 -14.33
C ILE A 436 7.95 30.74 -15.87
N SER A 437 7.89 31.88 -16.53
CA SER A 437 7.75 32.01 -17.99
C SER A 437 9.05 32.14 -18.77
N GLU A 438 10.17 32.42 -18.13
CA GLU A 438 11.48 32.57 -18.79
C GLU A 438 12.47 31.55 -18.20
N PRO A 439 12.69 30.38 -18.88
CA PRO A 439 13.81 29.53 -18.53
C PRO A 439 15.12 30.25 -18.86
N THR A 440 15.91 30.50 -17.84
CA THR A 440 17.29 30.97 -18.01
C THR A 440 18.20 29.89 -18.50
#